data_32b96eefd4c3f160da192261ac3341c0
#
_entry.id   32b96eefd4c3f160da192261ac3341c0
#
_cell.length_a   1.000
_cell.length_b   1.000
_cell.length_c   1.000
_cell.angle_alpha   90.00
_cell.angle_beta   90.00
_cell.angle_gamma   90.00
#
_symmetry.space_group_name_H-M   'P 1'
#
loop_
_entity.id
_entity.type
_entity.pdbx_description
1 polymer ?
#
loop_
_entity_poly.entity_id
_entity_poly.type
_entity_poly.pdbx_seq_one_letter_code
_entity_poly.pdbx_strand_id
1 'polypeptide(L)'
;GGRCRSFHDQATGMVIDNGIHLLLSGNRAALSYARAIGSAAGLRGPKEAEFPFFDLASDARWTLRFGAGRFPWWVFDKDRRVPETGVVDYLPVARLAWTSADRPVGEVMNCSGPIYERLIDPLLRAALNIAPHRGSSKLAGAVLRETITLGGQTCRPLLAREGIGQVFVQPALGFLRGRGASISLQDELIALHFSDESLTQLDFAQQKIRLGSNDMVILAVPPYVAASLVPGLRTPTSFCGIVNGHFRVEPPAHLPPMLGVINATAEWIFAFPGRISVTISDAGHWFDIPRAQLAEILWRDVETIAGFSHPLPPWQIVRERRATFAATPEQNALRPCAETQWSNLVLAGDWIATGLPATLESAVRSGYRAAELAGQRLRVAA
;
A
#
# COMPACT_ATOMS: atom_id res chain seq x y z
N GLY A 1 11.57 -7.68 5.36
CA GLY A 1 10.67 -6.70 4.77
C GLY A 1 9.18 -6.95 5.04
N GLY A 2 8.83 -8.03 5.75
CA GLY A 2 7.44 -8.34 6.03
C GLY A 2 6.61 -8.47 4.74
N ARG A 3 5.53 -7.68 4.62
CA ARG A 3 4.70 -7.63 3.41
C ARG A 3 5.40 -6.91 2.23
N CYS A 4 6.34 -6.02 2.51
CA CYS A 4 7.19 -5.36 1.52
C CYS A 4 8.41 -6.24 1.21
N ARG A 5 8.25 -7.25 0.36
CA ARG A 5 9.31 -8.20 0.02
C ARG A 5 9.24 -8.66 -1.43
N SER A 6 10.41 -8.94 -1.99
CA SER A 6 10.59 -9.65 -3.25
C SER A 6 11.27 -10.99 -2.99
N PHE A 7 10.97 -12.00 -3.76
CA PHE A 7 11.57 -13.33 -3.66
C PHE A 7 11.68 -14.00 -5.02
N HIS A 8 12.64 -14.92 -5.14
CA HIS A 8 12.75 -15.75 -6.34
C HIS A 8 11.67 -16.83 -6.32
N ASP A 9 10.84 -16.86 -7.35
CA ASP A 9 9.80 -17.86 -7.55
C ASP A 9 10.26 -18.94 -8.53
N GLN A 10 10.17 -20.20 -8.08
CA GLN A 10 10.64 -21.33 -8.86
C GLN A 10 9.74 -21.65 -10.06
N ALA A 11 8.43 -21.43 -9.95
CA ALA A 11 7.48 -21.75 -11.01
C ALA A 11 7.67 -20.85 -12.24
N THR A 12 7.98 -19.59 -12.03
CA THR A 12 8.21 -18.61 -13.09
C THR A 12 9.70 -18.41 -13.42
N GLY A 13 10.61 -18.79 -12.51
CA GLY A 13 12.04 -18.52 -12.64
C GLY A 13 12.38 -17.03 -12.53
N MET A 14 11.50 -16.22 -11.92
CA MET A 14 11.65 -14.76 -11.81
C MET A 14 11.72 -14.31 -10.36
N VAL A 15 12.28 -13.11 -10.15
CA VAL A 15 12.06 -12.37 -8.90
C VAL A 15 10.71 -11.68 -9.00
N ILE A 16 9.82 -11.98 -8.07
CA ILE A 16 8.48 -11.40 -7.97
C ILE A 16 8.26 -10.75 -6.61
N ASP A 17 7.33 -9.82 -6.56
CA ASP A 17 6.93 -9.17 -5.31
C ASP A 17 5.78 -9.93 -4.63
N ASN A 18 5.75 -9.87 -3.30
CA ASN A 18 4.61 -10.35 -2.53
C ASN A 18 3.31 -9.62 -2.93
N GLY A 19 3.43 -8.37 -3.36
CA GLY A 19 2.38 -7.53 -3.91
C GLY A 19 2.99 -6.37 -4.66
N ILE A 20 2.34 -5.93 -5.72
CA ILE A 20 2.79 -4.74 -6.45
C ILE A 20 2.45 -3.50 -5.64
N HIS A 21 3.48 -2.73 -5.31
CA HIS A 21 3.35 -1.49 -4.56
C HIS A 21 3.49 -0.30 -5.52
N LEU A 22 2.38 0.38 -5.76
CA LEU A 22 2.37 1.66 -6.46
C LEU A 22 2.63 2.78 -5.44
N LEU A 23 3.68 3.56 -5.65
CA LEU A 23 3.91 4.79 -4.92
C LEU A 23 3.48 5.99 -5.78
N LEU A 24 3.19 7.08 -5.11
CA LEU A 24 2.98 8.38 -5.76
C LEU A 24 4.12 9.33 -5.40
N SER A 25 4.40 10.26 -6.27
CA SER A 25 5.46 11.28 -6.03
C SER A 25 5.18 12.17 -4.80
N GLY A 26 3.96 12.14 -4.27
CA GLY A 26 3.54 12.77 -3.01
C GLY A 26 3.84 11.94 -1.75
N ASN A 27 4.28 10.69 -1.89
CA ASN A 27 4.65 9.83 -0.76
C ASN A 27 6.00 10.26 -0.18
N ARG A 28 6.01 11.40 0.50
CA ARG A 28 7.23 12.12 0.91
C ARG A 28 8.09 11.31 1.87
N ALA A 29 7.49 10.64 2.84
CA ALA A 29 8.24 9.86 3.82
C ALA A 29 8.90 8.64 3.17
N ALA A 30 8.16 7.88 2.35
CA ALA A 30 8.69 6.73 1.62
C ALA A 30 9.80 7.14 0.66
N LEU A 31 9.65 8.23 -0.08
CA LEU A 31 10.67 8.74 -1.00
C LEU A 31 11.89 9.32 -0.26
N SER A 32 11.70 9.96 0.89
CA SER A 32 12.80 10.41 1.74
C SER A 32 13.60 9.25 2.30
N TYR A 33 12.91 8.20 2.74
CA TYR A 33 13.54 6.97 3.18
C TYR A 33 14.37 6.33 2.06
N ALA A 34 13.80 6.17 0.86
CA ALA A 34 14.53 5.60 -0.28
C ALA A 34 15.78 6.43 -0.65
N ARG A 35 15.72 7.76 -0.53
CA ARG A 35 16.89 8.64 -0.70
C ARG A 35 17.94 8.43 0.39
N ALA A 36 17.52 8.34 1.65
CA ALA A 36 18.41 8.16 2.78
C ALA A 36 19.21 6.85 2.70
N ILE A 37 18.62 5.78 2.18
CA ILE A 37 19.29 4.47 1.98
C ILE A 37 19.92 4.32 0.58
N GLY A 38 19.91 5.39 -0.25
CA GLY A 38 20.57 5.41 -1.57
C GLY A 38 19.87 4.66 -2.70
N SER A 39 18.59 4.31 -2.55
CA SER A 39 17.85 3.44 -3.49
C SER A 39 16.75 4.14 -4.32
N ALA A 40 16.56 5.44 -4.16
CA ALA A 40 15.47 6.19 -4.82
C ALA A 40 15.49 6.07 -6.35
N ALA A 41 16.66 5.86 -6.96
CA ALA A 41 16.80 5.64 -8.40
C ALA A 41 16.14 4.36 -8.92
N GLY A 42 15.83 3.39 -8.03
CA GLY A 42 15.09 2.17 -8.38
C GLY A 42 13.59 2.39 -8.64
N LEU A 43 13.06 3.56 -8.25
CA LEU A 43 11.68 3.94 -8.55
C LEU A 43 11.60 4.65 -9.90
N ARG A 44 10.70 4.20 -10.75
CA ARG A 44 10.49 4.73 -12.10
C ARG A 44 9.02 5.02 -12.35
N GLY A 45 8.75 6.05 -13.14
CA GLY A 45 7.40 6.43 -13.54
C GLY A 45 7.40 7.50 -14.64
N PRO A 46 6.23 7.88 -15.15
CA PRO A 46 6.09 8.91 -16.15
C PRO A 46 6.51 10.29 -15.62
N LYS A 47 6.80 11.21 -16.53
CA LYS A 47 7.14 12.61 -16.17
C LYS A 47 5.94 13.36 -15.63
N GLU A 48 4.74 13.01 -16.08
CA GLU A 48 3.47 13.62 -15.69
C GLU A 48 2.60 12.64 -14.89
N ALA A 49 1.58 13.15 -14.22
CA ALA A 49 0.61 12.36 -13.49
C ALA A 49 -0.44 11.81 -14.46
N GLU A 50 -0.12 10.69 -15.06
CA GLU A 50 -0.94 10.00 -16.05
C GLU A 50 -1.36 8.63 -15.53
N PHE A 51 -2.66 8.36 -15.66
CA PHE A 51 -3.27 7.09 -15.25
C PHE A 51 -4.12 6.57 -16.42
N PRO A 52 -3.58 5.67 -17.24
CA PRO A 52 -4.34 5.01 -18.27
C PRO A 52 -5.32 4.01 -17.68
N PHE A 53 -6.52 3.97 -18.23
CA PHE A 53 -7.60 3.06 -17.87
C PHE A 53 -8.18 2.34 -19.08
N PHE A 54 -8.75 1.18 -18.81
CA PHE A 54 -9.48 0.36 -19.76
C PHE A 54 -10.76 -0.17 -19.12
N ASP A 55 -11.87 -0.06 -19.82
CA ASP A 55 -13.15 -0.64 -19.43
C ASP A 55 -13.40 -1.90 -20.28
N LEU A 56 -13.35 -3.07 -19.65
CA LEU A 56 -13.48 -4.36 -20.36
C LEU A 56 -14.89 -4.55 -20.93
N ALA A 57 -15.93 -3.96 -20.35
CA ALA A 57 -17.30 -4.13 -20.80
C ALA A 57 -17.62 -3.30 -22.06
N SER A 58 -17.02 -2.10 -22.19
CA SER A 58 -17.29 -1.17 -23.30
C SER A 58 -16.13 -1.03 -24.28
N ASP A 59 -14.99 -1.70 -24.07
CA ASP A 59 -13.73 -1.54 -24.82
C ASP A 59 -13.21 -0.09 -24.83
N ALA A 60 -13.66 0.74 -23.89
CA ALA A 60 -13.29 2.14 -23.82
C ALA A 60 -11.91 2.31 -23.17
N ARG A 61 -11.09 3.20 -23.74
CA ARG A 61 -9.77 3.58 -23.21
C ARG A 61 -9.74 5.06 -22.94
N TRP A 62 -9.22 5.46 -21.79
CA TRP A 62 -8.97 6.86 -21.48
C TRP A 62 -7.72 7.00 -20.60
N THR A 63 -7.20 8.19 -20.50
CA THR A 63 -6.09 8.51 -19.61
C THR A 63 -6.44 9.73 -18.78
N LEU A 64 -6.44 9.57 -17.47
CA LEU A 64 -6.55 10.70 -16.55
C LEU A 64 -5.20 11.42 -16.49
N ARG A 65 -5.22 12.74 -16.73
CA ARG A 65 -4.03 13.59 -16.70
C ARG A 65 -4.25 14.73 -15.73
N PHE A 66 -3.66 14.62 -14.55
CA PHE A 66 -3.73 15.68 -13.55
C PHE A 66 -2.80 16.84 -13.93
N GLY A 67 -3.33 18.07 -13.91
CA GLY A 67 -2.51 19.27 -14.12
C GLY A 67 -1.46 19.45 -13.01
N ALA A 68 -0.33 20.05 -13.33
CA ALA A 68 0.79 20.20 -12.40
C ALA A 68 0.46 21.04 -11.15
N GLY A 69 -0.43 22.03 -11.29
CA GLY A 69 -0.81 22.96 -10.22
C GLY A 69 -1.83 22.40 -9.24
N ARG A 70 -1.98 23.07 -8.09
CA ARG A 70 -2.96 22.68 -7.06
C ARG A 70 -4.41 22.90 -7.48
N PHE A 71 -4.66 23.90 -8.33
CA PHE A 71 -6.02 24.13 -8.84
C PHE A 71 -6.34 23.08 -9.92
N PRO A 72 -7.47 22.39 -9.83
CA PRO A 72 -7.78 21.25 -10.70
C PRO A 72 -8.29 21.70 -12.09
N TRP A 73 -7.51 22.52 -12.83
CA TRP A 73 -7.86 23.00 -14.17
C TRP A 73 -8.17 21.85 -15.15
N TRP A 74 -7.56 20.69 -14.95
CA TRP A 74 -7.79 19.50 -15.77
C TRP A 74 -9.26 19.05 -15.81
N VAL A 75 -10.04 19.37 -14.77
CA VAL A 75 -11.49 19.04 -14.72
C VAL A 75 -12.27 19.82 -15.79
N PHE A 76 -11.80 20.96 -16.23
CA PHE A 76 -12.43 21.76 -17.28
C PHE A 76 -12.04 21.31 -18.69
N ASP A 77 -11.01 20.46 -18.83
CA ASP A 77 -10.52 19.93 -20.09
C ASP A 77 -11.15 18.54 -20.35
N LYS A 78 -11.90 18.40 -21.46
CA LYS A 78 -12.60 17.17 -21.82
C LYS A 78 -11.65 15.99 -22.08
N ASP A 79 -10.45 16.28 -22.56
CA ASP A 79 -9.46 15.23 -22.92
C ASP A 79 -8.65 14.77 -21.70
N ARG A 80 -8.79 15.42 -20.57
CA ARG A 80 -8.06 15.13 -19.32
C ARG A 80 -8.92 14.53 -18.22
N ARG A 81 -10.21 14.84 -18.21
CA ARG A 81 -11.15 14.36 -17.19
C ARG A 81 -11.70 12.99 -17.52
N VAL A 82 -12.44 12.43 -16.59
CA VAL A 82 -13.18 11.18 -16.79
C VAL A 82 -14.18 11.35 -17.94
N PRO A 83 -14.24 10.43 -18.90
CA PRO A 83 -15.25 10.45 -19.97
C PRO A 83 -16.67 10.49 -19.40
N GLU A 84 -17.57 11.17 -20.13
CA GLU A 84 -19.01 11.29 -19.77
C GLU A 84 -19.28 12.05 -18.46
N THR A 85 -18.29 12.85 -17.96
CA THR A 85 -18.49 13.68 -16.76
C THR A 85 -18.46 15.16 -17.07
N GLY A 86 -19.15 15.96 -16.24
CA GLY A 86 -19.07 17.41 -16.20
C GLY A 86 -18.27 17.90 -14.99
N VAL A 87 -17.98 19.19 -14.93
CA VAL A 87 -17.25 19.81 -13.80
C VAL A 87 -17.97 19.60 -12.46
N VAL A 88 -19.30 19.64 -12.48
CA VAL A 88 -20.16 19.51 -11.28
C VAL A 88 -20.02 18.13 -10.63
N ASP A 89 -19.74 17.09 -11.42
CA ASP A 89 -19.59 15.71 -10.92
C ASP A 89 -18.41 15.54 -9.98
N TYR A 90 -17.45 16.49 -9.97
CA TYR A 90 -16.29 16.47 -9.07
C TYR A 90 -16.55 17.13 -7.71
N LEU A 91 -17.70 17.79 -7.48
CA LEU A 91 -18.04 18.41 -6.19
C LEU A 91 -18.13 17.39 -5.05
N PRO A 92 -18.72 16.18 -5.21
CA PRO A 92 -18.72 15.16 -4.18
C PRO A 92 -17.31 14.68 -3.81
N VAL A 93 -16.39 14.63 -4.77
CA VAL A 93 -14.97 14.28 -4.54
C VAL A 93 -14.30 15.33 -3.66
N ALA A 94 -14.53 16.61 -3.94
CA ALA A 94 -14.04 17.68 -3.09
C ALA A 94 -14.63 17.60 -1.67
N ARG A 95 -15.95 17.35 -1.54
CA ARG A 95 -16.60 17.16 -0.23
C ARG A 95 -15.99 16.00 0.55
N LEU A 96 -15.72 14.87 -0.10
CA LEU A 96 -15.06 13.73 0.53
C LEU A 96 -13.65 14.06 1.01
N ALA A 97 -12.88 14.85 0.24
CA ALA A 97 -11.53 15.25 0.60
C ALA A 97 -11.48 16.05 1.92
N TRP A 98 -12.52 16.81 2.26
CA TRP A 98 -12.56 17.66 3.47
C TRP A 98 -13.60 17.23 4.50
N THR A 99 -13.99 15.95 4.51
CA THR A 99 -14.89 15.43 5.56
C THR A 99 -14.23 15.49 6.93
N SER A 100 -14.99 15.91 7.95
CA SER A 100 -14.53 15.99 9.34
C SER A 100 -14.87 14.74 10.14
N ALA A 101 -16.05 14.15 9.89
CA ALA A 101 -16.51 12.94 10.56
C ALA A 101 -16.01 11.69 9.84
N ASP A 102 -15.65 10.66 10.60
CA ASP A 102 -15.31 9.35 10.02
C ASP A 102 -16.57 8.50 9.89
N ARG A 103 -17.01 8.34 8.65
CA ARG A 103 -18.19 7.57 8.27
C ARG A 103 -17.88 6.76 7.02
N PRO A 104 -18.67 5.75 6.66
CA PRO A 104 -18.56 5.11 5.35
C PRO A 104 -18.63 6.13 4.21
N VAL A 105 -17.79 5.96 3.18
CA VAL A 105 -17.80 6.87 2.00
C VAL A 105 -19.18 6.93 1.36
N GLY A 106 -19.95 5.81 1.34
CA GLY A 106 -21.30 5.76 0.82
C GLY A 106 -22.32 6.66 1.54
N GLU A 107 -22.01 7.11 2.76
CA GLU A 107 -22.81 8.12 3.48
C GLU A 107 -22.40 9.57 3.17
N VAL A 108 -21.23 9.76 2.54
CA VAL A 108 -20.68 11.09 2.22
C VAL A 108 -20.92 11.47 0.77
N MET A 109 -20.86 10.48 -0.13
CA MET A 109 -21.09 10.69 -1.56
C MET A 109 -21.88 9.53 -2.18
N ASN A 110 -22.55 9.81 -3.29
CA ASN A 110 -23.17 8.76 -4.08
C ASN A 110 -22.10 7.87 -4.71
N CYS A 111 -22.22 6.55 -4.48
CA CYS A 111 -21.30 5.53 -4.98
C CYS A 111 -21.82 4.89 -6.28
N SER A 112 -22.21 5.71 -7.25
CA SER A 112 -22.65 5.28 -8.59
C SER A 112 -22.39 6.36 -9.63
N GLY A 113 -22.43 5.97 -10.91
CA GLY A 113 -22.23 6.84 -12.06
C GLY A 113 -20.77 7.01 -12.46
N PRO A 114 -20.51 7.67 -13.62
CA PRO A 114 -19.22 7.65 -14.29
C PRO A 114 -18.05 8.15 -13.43
N ILE A 115 -18.24 9.21 -12.61
CA ILE A 115 -17.17 9.72 -11.75
C ILE A 115 -16.77 8.72 -10.66
N TYR A 116 -17.76 8.02 -10.08
CA TYR A 116 -17.48 7.00 -9.09
C TYR A 116 -16.83 5.77 -9.73
N GLU A 117 -17.44 5.20 -10.74
CA GLU A 117 -17.03 3.93 -11.35
C GLU A 117 -15.68 4.01 -12.06
N ARG A 118 -15.37 5.16 -12.69
CA ARG A 118 -14.17 5.35 -13.54
C ARG A 118 -13.03 6.08 -12.86
N LEU A 119 -13.24 6.67 -11.67
CA LEU A 119 -12.20 7.36 -10.92
C LEU A 119 -12.17 6.93 -9.45
N ILE A 120 -13.29 7.13 -8.73
CA ILE A 120 -13.26 7.03 -7.27
C ILE A 120 -13.14 5.58 -6.81
N ASP A 121 -13.92 4.67 -7.37
CA ASP A 121 -13.84 3.25 -7.01
C ASP A 121 -12.45 2.67 -7.29
N PRO A 122 -11.86 2.72 -8.50
CA PRO A 122 -10.54 2.14 -8.74
C PRO A 122 -9.43 2.81 -7.92
N LEU A 123 -9.49 4.13 -7.71
CA LEU A 123 -8.50 4.84 -6.92
C LEU A 123 -8.58 4.48 -5.43
N LEU A 124 -9.76 4.58 -4.85
CA LEU A 124 -9.96 4.32 -3.42
C LEU A 124 -9.86 2.84 -3.08
N ARG A 125 -10.32 1.94 -3.97
CA ARG A 125 -10.15 0.50 -3.80
C ARG A 125 -8.67 0.12 -3.73
N ALA A 126 -7.84 0.66 -4.62
CA ALA A 126 -6.41 0.45 -4.59
C ALA A 126 -5.75 1.03 -3.33
N ALA A 127 -6.21 2.19 -2.84
CA ALA A 127 -5.61 2.87 -1.69
C ALA A 127 -6.08 2.32 -0.34
N LEU A 128 -7.35 1.93 -0.22
CA LEU A 128 -7.98 1.46 1.02
C LEU A 128 -8.02 -0.07 1.11
N ASN A 129 -7.84 -0.77 0.00
CA ASN A 129 -7.99 -2.22 -0.13
C ASN A 129 -9.34 -2.74 0.41
N ILE A 130 -10.40 -2.01 0.14
CA ILE A 130 -11.79 -2.37 0.47
C ILE A 130 -12.74 -1.71 -0.52
N ALA A 131 -13.94 -2.26 -0.72
CA ALA A 131 -14.98 -1.61 -1.50
C ALA A 131 -15.23 -0.19 -0.96
N PRO A 132 -15.02 0.88 -1.77
CA PRO A 132 -14.94 2.25 -1.26
C PRO A 132 -16.18 2.71 -0.49
N HIS A 133 -17.38 2.28 -0.87
CA HIS A 133 -18.62 2.66 -0.19
C HIS A 133 -18.63 2.28 1.31
N ARG A 134 -17.87 1.24 1.71
CA ARG A 134 -17.69 0.80 3.11
C ARG A 134 -16.49 1.46 3.78
N GLY A 135 -15.60 2.06 2.99
CA GLY A 135 -14.35 2.62 3.45
C GLY A 135 -14.53 3.85 4.34
N SER A 136 -13.57 4.08 5.22
CA SER A 136 -13.48 5.28 6.06
C SER A 136 -13.36 6.54 5.20
N SER A 137 -14.29 7.46 5.35
CA SER A 137 -14.24 8.75 4.65
C SER A 137 -13.06 9.62 5.09
N LYS A 138 -12.60 9.50 6.32
CA LYS A 138 -11.38 10.18 6.79
C LYS A 138 -10.14 9.68 6.07
N LEU A 139 -9.99 8.35 5.94
CA LEU A 139 -8.86 7.75 5.23
C LEU A 139 -8.92 8.03 3.74
N ALA A 140 -10.10 7.92 3.12
CA ALA A 140 -10.33 8.30 1.73
C ALA A 140 -9.99 9.78 1.48
N GLY A 141 -10.51 10.66 2.35
CA GLY A 141 -10.22 12.09 2.29
C GLY A 141 -8.73 12.40 2.45
N ALA A 142 -8.02 11.69 3.32
CA ALA A 142 -6.58 11.85 3.48
C ALA A 142 -5.82 11.47 2.20
N VAL A 143 -6.19 10.36 1.55
CA VAL A 143 -5.62 9.99 0.24
C VAL A 143 -5.85 11.09 -0.79
N LEU A 144 -7.07 11.59 -0.93
CA LEU A 144 -7.39 12.66 -1.87
C LEU A 144 -6.61 13.94 -1.57
N ARG A 145 -6.53 14.35 -0.29
CA ARG A 145 -5.79 15.56 0.12
C ARG A 145 -4.30 15.47 -0.16
N GLU A 146 -3.69 14.32 0.07
CA GLU A 146 -2.24 14.16 -0.12
C GLU A 146 -1.84 13.86 -1.57
N THR A 147 -2.81 13.62 -2.43
CA THR A 147 -2.59 13.31 -3.85
C THR A 147 -3.25 14.36 -4.76
N ILE A 148 -4.50 14.15 -5.13
CA ILE A 148 -5.20 14.92 -6.18
C ILE A 148 -5.27 16.42 -5.86
N THR A 149 -5.55 16.80 -4.60
CA THR A 149 -5.70 18.22 -4.23
C THR A 149 -4.37 18.99 -4.18
N LEU A 150 -3.25 18.29 -4.12
CA LEU A 150 -1.92 18.90 -4.19
C LEU A 150 -1.41 19.07 -5.63
N GLY A 151 -2.17 18.55 -6.61
CA GLY A 151 -1.88 18.65 -8.04
C GLY A 151 -1.00 17.49 -8.57
N GLY A 152 -0.87 17.42 -9.87
CA GLY A 152 -0.20 16.31 -10.57
C GLY A 152 1.27 16.11 -10.18
N GLN A 153 1.95 17.12 -9.66
CA GLN A 153 3.33 16.95 -9.17
C GLN A 153 3.44 15.93 -8.01
N THR A 154 2.37 15.75 -7.24
CA THR A 154 2.30 14.80 -6.12
C THR A 154 1.62 13.48 -6.49
N CYS A 155 1.05 13.39 -7.68
CA CYS A 155 0.27 12.23 -8.13
C CYS A 155 1.00 11.36 -9.16
N ARG A 156 2.24 11.63 -9.53
CA ARG A 156 2.94 10.80 -10.51
C ARG A 156 3.13 9.39 -9.97
N PRO A 157 2.69 8.35 -10.70
CA PRO A 157 2.87 6.96 -10.27
C PRO A 157 4.35 6.56 -10.38
N LEU A 158 4.83 5.81 -9.39
CA LEU A 158 6.20 5.33 -9.31
C LEU A 158 6.19 3.83 -8.97
N LEU A 159 6.91 3.04 -9.75
CA LEU A 159 7.02 1.58 -9.61
C LEU A 159 8.47 1.17 -9.39
N ALA A 160 8.67 0.17 -8.54
CA ALA A 160 9.95 -0.51 -8.38
C ALA A 160 10.10 -1.57 -9.50
N ARG A 161 10.93 -1.31 -10.51
CA ARG A 161 11.07 -2.21 -11.68
C ARG A 161 11.69 -3.55 -11.36
N GLU A 162 12.68 -3.56 -10.46
CA GLU A 162 13.43 -4.76 -10.06
C GLU A 162 12.85 -5.43 -8.82
N GLY A 163 11.70 -4.95 -8.34
CA GLY A 163 11.01 -5.41 -7.16
C GLY A 163 11.16 -4.47 -5.96
N ILE A 164 10.10 -4.46 -5.15
CA ILE A 164 10.00 -3.54 -4.01
C ILE A 164 11.06 -3.82 -2.94
N GLY A 165 11.47 -5.07 -2.78
CA GLY A 165 12.53 -5.47 -1.85
C GLY A 165 13.89 -4.86 -2.18
N GLN A 166 14.19 -4.66 -3.48
CA GLN A 166 15.43 -4.04 -3.96
C GLN A 166 15.45 -2.52 -3.73
N VAL A 167 14.31 -1.91 -3.51
CA VAL A 167 14.21 -0.47 -3.22
C VAL A 167 14.12 -0.20 -1.72
N PHE A 168 13.32 -0.95 -0.98
CA PHE A 168 12.99 -0.60 0.41
C PHE A 168 13.65 -1.51 1.46
N VAL A 169 14.11 -2.71 1.10
CA VAL A 169 14.58 -3.68 2.09
C VAL A 169 16.08 -3.92 1.99
N GLN A 170 16.57 -4.41 0.85
CA GLN A 170 17.99 -4.78 0.72
C GLN A 170 18.94 -3.60 0.94
N PRO A 171 18.71 -2.40 0.35
CA PRO A 171 19.54 -1.23 0.62
C PRO A 171 19.51 -0.78 2.09
N ALA A 172 18.33 -0.91 2.76
CA ALA A 172 18.23 -0.58 4.18
C ALA A 172 19.05 -1.51 5.07
N LEU A 173 19.04 -2.81 4.78
CA LEU A 173 19.89 -3.77 5.50
C LEU A 173 21.38 -3.44 5.33
N GLY A 174 21.82 -3.09 4.12
CA GLY A 174 23.16 -2.63 3.84
C GLY A 174 23.51 -1.33 4.59
N PHE A 175 22.61 -0.36 4.55
CA PHE A 175 22.75 0.93 5.24
C PHE A 175 22.90 0.78 6.76
N LEU A 176 22.09 -0.08 7.39
CA LEU A 176 22.15 -0.34 8.82
C LEU A 176 23.43 -1.08 9.22
N ARG A 177 23.80 -2.14 8.50
CA ARG A 177 25.05 -2.88 8.74
C ARG A 177 26.27 -1.98 8.61
N GLY A 178 26.30 -1.10 7.62
CA GLY A 178 27.36 -0.11 7.42
C GLY A 178 27.48 0.91 8.57
N ARG A 179 26.48 0.97 9.46
CA ARG A 179 26.47 1.79 10.70
C ARG A 179 26.63 0.97 11.97
N GLY A 180 27.01 -0.30 11.85
CA GLY A 180 27.25 -1.15 13.00
C GLY A 180 26.00 -1.75 13.65
N ALA A 181 24.82 -1.64 13.01
CA ALA A 181 23.62 -2.25 13.54
C ALA A 181 23.65 -3.78 13.36
N SER A 182 23.35 -4.52 14.41
CA SER A 182 23.15 -5.96 14.37
C SER A 182 21.75 -6.28 13.83
N ILE A 183 21.68 -7.25 12.91
CA ILE A 183 20.43 -7.68 12.29
C ILE A 183 20.33 -9.18 12.40
N SER A 184 19.39 -9.67 13.21
CA SER A 184 19.04 -11.08 13.33
C SER A 184 17.80 -11.38 12.47
N LEU A 185 17.84 -12.47 11.74
CA LEU A 185 16.73 -12.98 10.93
C LEU A 185 16.38 -14.38 11.44
N GLN A 186 15.12 -14.82 11.19
CA GLN A 186 14.61 -16.12 11.63
C GLN A 186 14.65 -16.30 13.15
N ASP A 187 14.52 -15.20 13.90
CA ASP A 187 14.46 -15.17 15.35
C ASP A 187 13.13 -14.55 15.78
N GLU A 188 12.15 -15.38 16.06
CA GLU A 188 10.78 -14.97 16.36
C GLU A 188 10.69 -14.41 17.78
N LEU A 189 10.09 -13.23 17.94
CA LEU A 189 9.74 -12.67 19.25
C LEU A 189 8.52 -13.40 19.80
N ILE A 190 8.70 -14.11 20.90
CA ILE A 190 7.69 -14.99 21.50
C ILE A 190 6.94 -14.28 22.63
N ALA A 191 7.66 -13.53 23.50
CA ALA A 191 7.05 -12.89 24.64
C ALA A 191 7.75 -11.57 25.00
N LEU A 192 6.97 -10.70 25.65
CA LEU A 192 7.42 -9.45 26.28
C LEU A 192 7.12 -9.51 27.78
N HIS A 193 8.12 -9.17 28.60
CA HIS A 193 7.96 -9.13 30.05
C HIS A 193 7.96 -7.68 30.53
N PHE A 194 6.95 -7.34 31.29
CA PHE A 194 6.73 -5.98 31.77
C PHE A 194 6.87 -5.91 33.28
N SER A 195 7.37 -4.78 33.77
CA SER A 195 7.13 -4.27 35.11
C SER A 195 6.05 -3.19 35.06
N ASP A 196 5.76 -2.53 36.19
CA ASP A 196 4.67 -1.54 36.27
C ASP A 196 4.78 -0.42 35.21
N GLU A 197 5.97 0.07 34.90
CA GLU A 197 6.19 1.24 34.04
C GLU A 197 7.06 0.96 32.80
N SER A 198 7.65 -0.23 32.68
CA SER A 198 8.61 -0.53 31.62
C SER A 198 8.59 -1.96 31.14
N LEU A 199 9.02 -2.15 29.90
CA LEU A 199 9.37 -3.45 29.34
C LEU A 199 10.77 -3.83 29.86
N THR A 200 10.90 -5.03 30.42
CA THR A 200 12.12 -5.49 31.11
C THR A 200 12.89 -6.55 30.34
N GLN A 201 12.20 -7.36 29.51
CA GLN A 201 12.84 -8.44 28.77
C GLN A 201 12.06 -8.77 27.49
N LEU A 202 12.81 -9.15 26.46
CA LEU A 202 12.33 -9.71 25.20
C LEU A 202 12.74 -11.17 25.15
N ASP A 203 11.76 -12.07 24.94
CA ASP A 203 12.02 -13.49 24.72
C ASP A 203 11.86 -13.82 23.22
N PHE A 204 12.97 -14.12 22.56
CA PHE A 204 13.00 -14.63 21.21
C PHE A 204 13.11 -16.16 21.22
N ALA A 205 12.87 -16.79 20.08
CA ALA A 205 12.97 -18.24 19.93
C ALA A 205 14.35 -18.80 20.31
N GLN A 206 15.42 -18.03 20.04
CA GLN A 206 16.80 -18.46 20.21
C GLN A 206 17.53 -17.75 21.34
N GLN A 207 17.02 -16.63 21.86
CA GLN A 207 17.68 -15.81 22.87
C GLN A 207 16.72 -15.02 23.73
N LYS A 208 17.21 -14.58 24.89
CA LYS A 208 16.52 -13.63 25.78
C LYS A 208 17.34 -12.38 25.94
N ILE A 209 16.71 -11.23 25.75
CA ILE A 209 17.34 -9.92 25.86
C ILE A 209 16.75 -9.21 27.06
N ARG A 210 17.54 -8.99 28.09
CA ARG A 210 17.19 -8.11 29.22
C ARG A 210 17.43 -6.67 28.84
N LEU A 211 16.54 -5.80 29.21
CA LEU A 211 16.59 -4.37 28.91
C LEU A 211 17.09 -3.60 30.13
N GLY A 212 18.04 -2.69 29.89
CA GLY A 212 18.52 -1.72 30.87
C GLY A 212 17.69 -0.41 30.81
N SER A 213 18.04 0.52 31.70
CA SER A 213 17.36 1.83 31.80
C SER A 213 17.46 2.70 30.53
N ASN A 214 18.49 2.49 29.73
CA ASN A 214 18.76 3.25 28.51
C ASN A 214 18.33 2.50 27.22
N ASP A 215 17.64 1.36 27.36
CA ASP A 215 17.18 0.62 26.20
C ASP A 215 15.77 1.04 25.80
N MET A 216 15.56 1.24 24.51
CA MET A 216 14.27 1.52 23.90
C MET A 216 13.87 0.45 22.90
N VAL A 217 12.62 0.06 22.91
CA VAL A 217 12.07 -0.93 21.98
C VAL A 217 11.08 -0.28 21.04
N ILE A 218 11.28 -0.46 19.74
CA ILE A 218 10.30 -0.13 18.71
C ILE A 218 9.70 -1.44 18.20
N LEU A 219 8.43 -1.69 18.55
CA LEU A 219 7.70 -2.89 18.13
C LEU A 219 7.01 -2.61 16.79
N ALA A 220 7.53 -3.17 15.71
CA ALA A 220 7.06 -2.94 14.33
C ALA A 220 6.45 -4.21 13.70
N VAL A 221 5.81 -5.04 14.50
CA VAL A 221 5.13 -6.28 14.08
C VAL A 221 3.71 -6.00 13.57
N PRO A 222 3.05 -6.96 12.88
CA PRO A 222 1.65 -6.81 12.48
C PRO A 222 0.70 -6.61 13.68
N PRO A 223 -0.47 -5.97 13.50
CA PRO A 223 -1.36 -5.60 14.60
C PRO A 223 -1.81 -6.79 15.45
N TYR A 224 -2.12 -7.93 14.85
CA TYR A 224 -2.53 -9.14 15.56
C TYR A 224 -1.40 -9.77 16.39
N VAL A 225 -0.13 -9.61 15.97
CA VAL A 225 1.04 -10.02 16.75
C VAL A 225 1.27 -9.04 17.90
N ALA A 226 1.17 -7.73 17.63
CA ALA A 226 1.28 -6.72 18.70
C ALA A 226 0.23 -6.94 19.78
N ALA A 227 -1.03 -7.22 19.40
CA ALA A 227 -2.12 -7.49 20.35
C ALA A 227 -1.91 -8.77 21.20
N SER A 228 -1.20 -9.78 20.65
CA SER A 228 -0.86 -10.98 21.44
C SER A 228 0.32 -10.78 22.40
N LEU A 229 1.23 -9.84 22.08
CA LEU A 229 2.44 -9.59 22.86
C LEU A 229 2.27 -8.50 23.93
N VAL A 230 1.41 -7.52 23.69
CA VAL A 230 1.28 -6.31 24.53
C VAL A 230 -0.05 -6.33 25.28
N PRO A 231 -0.04 -6.45 26.61
CA PRO A 231 -1.26 -6.54 27.41
C PRO A 231 -2.18 -5.34 27.20
N GLY A 232 -3.47 -5.60 26.98
CA GLY A 232 -4.49 -4.57 26.85
C GLY A 232 -4.42 -3.71 25.56
N LEU A 233 -3.49 -3.99 24.65
CA LEU A 233 -3.36 -3.24 23.42
C LEU A 233 -4.55 -3.52 22.47
N ARG A 234 -5.29 -2.48 22.15
CA ARG A 234 -6.35 -2.52 21.14
C ARG A 234 -5.74 -2.26 19.75
N THR A 235 -6.09 -3.10 18.79
CA THR A 235 -5.60 -3.00 17.40
C THR A 235 -6.72 -3.31 16.43
N PRO A 236 -6.60 -2.95 15.14
CA PRO A 236 -7.50 -3.43 14.11
C PRO A 236 -7.58 -4.97 14.10
N THR A 237 -8.78 -5.51 14.00
CA THR A 237 -9.08 -6.95 14.10
C THR A 237 -9.60 -7.55 12.79
N SER A 238 -10.08 -6.71 11.86
CA SER A 238 -10.55 -7.12 10.54
C SER A 238 -9.52 -6.77 9.47
N PHE A 239 -9.33 -7.68 8.51
CA PHE A 239 -8.30 -7.56 7.47
C PHE A 239 -8.88 -7.83 6.09
N CYS A 240 -8.34 -7.14 5.09
CA CYS A 240 -8.62 -7.39 3.69
C CYS A 240 -7.41 -8.02 3.01
N GLY A 241 -7.69 -8.98 2.12
CA GLY A 241 -6.67 -9.66 1.36
C GLY A 241 -6.40 -9.01 0.01
N ILE A 242 -5.22 -9.31 -0.54
CA ILE A 242 -4.84 -8.95 -1.91
C ILE A 242 -4.41 -10.22 -2.63
N VAL A 243 -4.79 -10.34 -3.90
CA VAL A 243 -4.26 -11.34 -4.82
C VAL A 243 -3.40 -10.66 -5.87
N ASN A 244 -2.23 -11.22 -6.14
CA ASN A 244 -1.38 -10.83 -7.25
C ASN A 244 -1.14 -12.04 -8.15
N GLY A 245 -1.33 -11.86 -9.47
CA GLY A 245 -0.93 -12.80 -10.51
C GLY A 245 0.33 -12.30 -11.19
N HIS A 246 1.33 -13.16 -11.36
CA HIS A 246 2.55 -12.85 -12.09
C HIS A 246 2.69 -13.84 -13.25
N PHE A 247 2.80 -13.32 -14.45
CA PHE A 247 2.88 -14.09 -15.70
C PHE A 247 4.21 -13.81 -16.39
N ARG A 248 4.98 -14.86 -16.70
CA ARG A 248 6.25 -14.74 -17.41
C ARG A 248 6.00 -14.61 -18.91
N VAL A 249 5.88 -13.39 -19.36
CA VAL A 249 5.66 -13.06 -20.77
C VAL A 249 6.21 -11.68 -21.06
N GLU A 250 6.74 -11.44 -22.26
CA GLU A 250 7.11 -10.10 -22.68
C GLU A 250 5.85 -9.29 -22.99
N PRO A 251 5.63 -8.14 -22.31
CA PRO A 251 4.46 -7.31 -22.58
C PRO A 251 4.50 -6.74 -24.00
N PRO A 252 3.34 -6.65 -24.68
CA PRO A 252 3.26 -5.93 -25.95
C PRO A 252 3.72 -4.47 -25.79
N ALA A 253 4.42 -3.93 -26.79
CA ALA A 253 5.00 -2.58 -26.74
C ALA A 253 3.96 -1.46 -26.52
N HIS A 254 2.70 -1.68 -26.88
CA HIS A 254 1.61 -0.72 -26.69
C HIS A 254 0.97 -0.79 -25.30
N LEU A 255 1.25 -1.84 -24.50
CA LEU A 255 0.73 -1.93 -23.13
C LEU A 255 1.48 -0.95 -22.23
N PRO A 256 0.78 -0.01 -21.58
CA PRO A 256 1.45 0.95 -20.70
C PRO A 256 2.05 0.23 -19.47
N PRO A 257 3.09 0.81 -18.84
CA PRO A 257 3.72 0.22 -17.66
C PRO A 257 2.75 -0.05 -16.51
N MET A 258 1.63 0.66 -16.47
CA MET A 258 0.54 0.51 -15.51
C MET A 258 -0.78 0.81 -16.21
N LEU A 259 -1.79 0.00 -15.98
CA LEU A 259 -3.12 0.16 -16.54
C LEU A 259 -4.17 -0.16 -15.46
N GLY A 260 -5.03 0.79 -15.14
CA GLY A 260 -6.22 0.54 -14.34
C GLY A 260 -7.29 -0.13 -15.20
N VAL A 261 -7.98 -1.11 -14.65
CA VAL A 261 -9.02 -1.86 -15.38
C VAL A 261 -10.31 -1.83 -14.58
N ILE A 262 -11.41 -1.62 -15.27
CA ILE A 262 -12.75 -1.71 -14.70
C ILE A 262 -13.59 -2.75 -15.45
N ASN A 263 -14.61 -3.28 -14.79
CA ASN A 263 -15.48 -4.34 -15.31
C ASN A 263 -14.74 -5.63 -15.70
N ALA A 264 -13.62 -5.93 -14.99
CA ALA A 264 -12.83 -7.14 -15.14
C ALA A 264 -12.54 -7.75 -13.77
N THR A 265 -11.95 -8.95 -13.75
CA THR A 265 -11.40 -9.52 -12.52
C THR A 265 -10.10 -8.83 -12.12
N ALA A 266 -9.26 -8.53 -13.11
CA ALA A 266 -8.05 -7.72 -12.94
C ALA A 266 -8.44 -6.26 -12.64
N GLU A 267 -7.94 -5.68 -11.54
CA GLU A 267 -8.14 -4.25 -11.24
C GLU A 267 -6.99 -3.38 -11.76
N TRP A 268 -5.77 -3.91 -11.68
CA TRP A 268 -4.57 -3.25 -12.17
C TRP A 268 -3.66 -4.24 -12.89
N ILE A 269 -3.16 -3.84 -14.05
CA ILE A 269 -2.15 -4.57 -14.82
C ILE A 269 -0.87 -3.75 -14.82
N PHE A 270 0.26 -4.42 -14.56
CA PHE A 270 1.59 -3.84 -14.57
C PHE A 270 2.48 -4.57 -15.56
N ALA A 271 3.05 -3.83 -16.51
CA ALA A 271 3.96 -4.34 -17.52
C ALA A 271 5.41 -4.05 -17.11
N PHE A 272 6.15 -5.12 -16.87
CA PHE A 272 7.59 -5.08 -16.60
C PHE A 272 8.34 -5.88 -17.69
N PRO A 273 9.62 -5.63 -17.94
CA PRO A 273 10.40 -6.47 -18.85
C PRO A 273 10.28 -7.96 -18.48
N GLY A 274 9.84 -8.78 -19.42
CA GLY A 274 9.63 -10.22 -19.25
C GLY A 274 8.48 -10.64 -18.34
N ARG A 275 7.64 -9.70 -17.84
CA ARG A 275 6.57 -10.02 -16.88
C ARG A 275 5.37 -9.09 -17.02
N ILE A 276 4.19 -9.68 -17.01
CA ILE A 276 2.94 -8.98 -16.71
C ILE A 276 2.49 -9.37 -15.30
N SER A 277 2.14 -8.40 -14.48
CA SER A 277 1.59 -8.63 -13.14
C SER A 277 0.22 -8.01 -13.01
N VAL A 278 -0.66 -8.68 -12.27
CA VAL A 278 -2.06 -8.29 -12.05
C VAL A 278 -2.32 -8.19 -10.55
N THR A 279 -3.11 -7.22 -10.13
CA THR A 279 -3.51 -7.06 -8.72
C THR A 279 -5.03 -7.03 -8.61
N ILE A 280 -5.56 -7.70 -7.58
CA ILE A 280 -6.95 -7.64 -7.13
C ILE A 280 -6.95 -7.22 -5.67
N SER A 281 -7.60 -6.10 -5.35
CA SER A 281 -7.83 -5.63 -3.98
C SER A 281 -9.12 -6.21 -3.41
N ASP A 282 -9.30 -6.14 -2.08
CA ASP A 282 -10.46 -6.71 -1.37
C ASP A 282 -10.78 -8.15 -1.81
N ALA A 283 -9.73 -8.92 -2.01
CA ALA A 283 -9.75 -10.19 -2.74
C ALA A 283 -10.25 -11.39 -1.91
N GLY A 284 -10.98 -11.15 -0.80
CA GLY A 284 -11.39 -12.20 0.14
C GLY A 284 -12.10 -13.39 -0.53
N HIS A 285 -13.02 -13.12 -1.44
CA HIS A 285 -13.79 -14.13 -2.18
C HIS A 285 -12.98 -14.94 -3.20
N TRP A 286 -11.78 -14.46 -3.59
CA TRP A 286 -10.88 -15.17 -4.50
C TRP A 286 -9.95 -16.17 -3.80
N PHE A 287 -9.94 -16.20 -2.46
CA PHE A 287 -9.03 -17.09 -1.74
C PHE A 287 -9.43 -18.58 -1.81
N ASP A 288 -10.70 -18.87 -2.06
CA ASP A 288 -11.19 -20.24 -2.14
C ASP A 288 -11.15 -20.81 -3.57
N ILE A 289 -10.92 -19.96 -4.59
CA ILE A 289 -10.76 -20.39 -5.98
C ILE A 289 -9.40 -21.10 -6.14
N PRO A 290 -9.30 -22.27 -6.79
CA PRO A 290 -8.01 -22.91 -7.07
C PRO A 290 -7.06 -21.97 -7.81
N ARG A 291 -5.76 -21.99 -7.45
CA ARG A 291 -4.77 -21.06 -8.06
C ARG A 291 -4.69 -21.17 -9.57
N ALA A 292 -4.76 -22.39 -10.12
CA ALA A 292 -4.74 -22.60 -11.57
C ALA A 292 -5.95 -21.95 -12.25
N GLN A 293 -7.14 -22.15 -11.71
CA GLN A 293 -8.36 -21.54 -12.23
C GLN A 293 -8.30 -20.01 -12.16
N LEU A 294 -7.79 -19.47 -11.06
CA LEU A 294 -7.64 -18.00 -10.93
C LEU A 294 -6.58 -17.45 -11.90
N ALA A 295 -5.50 -18.19 -12.16
CA ALA A 295 -4.51 -17.81 -13.16
C ALA A 295 -5.12 -17.76 -14.57
N GLU A 296 -5.96 -18.74 -14.93
CA GLU A 296 -6.68 -18.74 -16.21
C GLU A 296 -7.67 -17.58 -16.34
N ILE A 297 -8.40 -17.26 -15.26
CA ILE A 297 -9.34 -16.12 -15.25
C ILE A 297 -8.57 -14.82 -15.50
N LEU A 298 -7.52 -14.57 -14.73
CA LEU A 298 -6.71 -13.36 -14.86
C LEU A 298 -5.97 -13.28 -16.20
N TRP A 299 -5.55 -14.42 -16.72
CA TRP A 299 -4.87 -14.47 -18.02
C TRP A 299 -5.80 -14.09 -19.17
N ARG A 300 -7.06 -14.53 -19.16
CA ARG A 300 -8.07 -14.11 -20.16
C ARG A 300 -8.30 -12.59 -20.12
N ASP A 301 -8.39 -12.00 -18.95
CA ASP A 301 -8.48 -10.54 -18.83
C ASP A 301 -7.25 -9.88 -19.48
N VAL A 302 -6.04 -10.38 -19.18
CA VAL A 302 -4.79 -9.87 -19.74
C VAL A 302 -4.74 -10.00 -21.26
N GLU A 303 -5.12 -11.15 -21.82
CA GLU A 303 -5.16 -11.37 -23.29
C GLU A 303 -6.10 -10.37 -23.97
N THR A 304 -7.31 -10.22 -23.45
CA THR A 304 -8.31 -9.31 -24.01
C THR A 304 -7.84 -7.85 -23.94
N ILE A 305 -7.33 -7.43 -22.79
CA ILE A 305 -6.91 -6.04 -22.54
C ILE A 305 -5.64 -5.68 -23.32
N ALA A 306 -4.68 -6.61 -23.38
CA ALA A 306 -3.43 -6.42 -24.09
C ALA A 306 -3.56 -6.65 -25.61
N GLY A 307 -4.70 -7.17 -26.08
CA GLY A 307 -4.98 -7.35 -27.50
C GLY A 307 -4.06 -8.38 -28.17
N PHE A 308 -3.69 -9.43 -27.46
CA PHE A 308 -2.91 -10.55 -28.02
C PHE A 308 -3.46 -11.87 -27.53
N SER A 309 -3.21 -12.93 -28.30
CA SER A 309 -3.53 -14.31 -27.89
C SER A 309 -2.24 -15.07 -27.66
N HIS A 310 -2.09 -15.61 -26.46
CA HIS A 310 -0.93 -16.39 -26.06
C HIS A 310 -1.38 -17.48 -25.09
N PRO A 311 -0.94 -18.73 -25.21
CA PRO A 311 -1.22 -19.75 -24.21
C PRO A 311 -0.82 -19.27 -22.81
N LEU A 312 -1.53 -19.74 -21.78
CA LEU A 312 -1.20 -19.38 -20.40
C LEU A 312 0.30 -19.63 -20.12
N PRO A 313 1.10 -18.58 -19.91
CA PRO A 313 2.54 -18.72 -19.71
C PRO A 313 2.85 -19.25 -18.32
N PRO A 314 4.11 -19.54 -17.94
CA PRO A 314 4.47 -19.82 -16.56
C PRO A 314 3.99 -18.68 -15.65
N TRP A 315 3.33 -19.06 -14.55
CA TRP A 315 2.64 -18.11 -13.67
C TRP A 315 2.83 -18.42 -12.19
N GLN A 316 2.61 -17.42 -11.35
CA GLN A 316 2.46 -17.55 -9.91
C GLN A 316 1.32 -16.69 -9.39
N ILE A 317 0.47 -17.27 -8.55
CA ILE A 317 -0.56 -16.55 -7.79
C ILE A 317 -0.09 -16.39 -6.35
N VAL A 318 0.09 -15.16 -5.92
CA VAL A 318 0.42 -14.79 -4.54
C VAL A 318 -0.84 -14.28 -3.84
N ARG A 319 -1.14 -14.84 -2.67
CA ARG A 319 -2.28 -14.48 -1.84
C ARG A 319 -1.80 -13.96 -0.50
N GLU A 320 -2.02 -12.70 -0.23
CA GLU A 320 -1.78 -12.11 1.09
C GLU A 320 -3.10 -11.90 1.81
N ARG A 321 -3.45 -12.80 2.72
CA ARG A 321 -4.76 -12.79 3.40
C ARG A 321 -4.94 -11.59 4.33
N ARG A 322 -3.88 -11.11 4.95
CA ARG A 322 -3.87 -9.97 5.87
C ARG A 322 -3.03 -8.84 5.30
N ALA A 323 -3.34 -8.47 4.04
CA ALA A 323 -2.57 -7.46 3.32
C ALA A 323 -2.66 -6.09 3.99
N THR A 324 -3.88 -5.70 4.42
CA THR A 324 -4.14 -4.46 5.15
C THR A 324 -5.16 -4.72 6.24
N PHE A 325 -5.26 -3.85 7.25
CA PHE A 325 -6.49 -3.81 8.05
C PHE A 325 -7.63 -3.31 7.15
N ALA A 326 -8.86 -3.75 7.41
CA ALA A 326 -10.03 -3.25 6.70
C ALA A 326 -10.21 -1.76 6.99
N ALA A 327 -10.07 -0.91 5.98
CA ALA A 327 -10.07 0.54 6.14
C ALA A 327 -11.48 1.11 6.38
N THR A 328 -12.27 0.53 7.30
CA THR A 328 -13.57 1.03 7.74
C THR A 328 -13.44 2.04 8.88
N PRO A 329 -14.47 2.86 9.16
CA PRO A 329 -14.45 3.79 10.31
C PRO A 329 -14.20 3.07 11.64
N GLU A 330 -14.82 1.90 11.86
CA GLU A 330 -14.69 1.12 13.09
C GLU A 330 -13.26 0.63 13.28
N GLN A 331 -12.65 0.09 12.23
CA GLN A 331 -11.27 -0.40 12.29
C GLN A 331 -10.26 0.75 12.37
N ASN A 332 -10.55 1.88 11.74
CA ASN A 332 -9.73 3.09 11.88
C ASN A 332 -9.74 3.62 13.32
N ALA A 333 -10.87 3.53 14.02
CA ALA A 333 -10.99 3.93 15.44
C ALA A 333 -10.22 3.01 16.41
N LEU A 334 -9.88 1.79 16.00
CA LEU A 334 -9.08 0.85 16.81
C LEU A 334 -7.56 1.05 16.65
N ARG A 335 -7.12 1.94 15.80
CA ARG A 335 -5.69 2.18 15.57
C ARG A 335 -5.08 2.95 16.74
N PRO A 336 -4.05 2.41 17.41
CA PRO A 336 -3.39 3.11 18.51
C PRO A 336 -2.43 4.20 18.00
N CYS A 337 -2.05 5.11 18.89
CA CYS A 337 -0.90 5.97 18.70
C CYS A 337 0.41 5.17 18.75
N ALA A 338 1.53 5.80 18.37
CA ALA A 338 2.86 5.18 18.48
C ALA A 338 3.30 5.05 19.95
N GLU A 339 2.85 5.95 20.81
CA GLU A 339 3.13 5.97 22.24
C GLU A 339 2.38 4.84 22.96
N THR A 340 3.03 4.21 23.93
CA THR A 340 2.42 3.23 24.84
C THR A 340 2.48 3.73 26.28
N GLN A 341 1.80 3.03 27.19
CA GLN A 341 1.88 3.30 28.62
C GLN A 341 3.27 2.99 29.20
N TRP A 342 4.05 2.13 28.57
CA TRP A 342 5.40 1.78 29.04
C TRP A 342 6.44 2.78 28.56
N SER A 343 7.30 3.20 29.46
CA SER A 343 8.28 4.27 29.23
C SER A 343 9.28 3.98 28.12
N ASN A 344 9.62 2.72 27.87
CA ASN A 344 10.63 2.28 26.89
C ASN A 344 10.07 1.47 25.72
N LEU A 345 8.75 1.47 25.49
CA LEU A 345 8.13 0.80 24.35
C LEU A 345 7.38 1.79 23.48
N VAL A 346 7.64 1.78 22.18
CA VAL A 346 6.89 2.49 21.13
C VAL A 346 6.46 1.54 20.03
N LEU A 347 5.36 1.85 19.37
CA LEU A 347 4.80 1.06 18.28
C LEU A 347 5.10 1.70 16.93
N ALA A 348 5.30 0.86 15.90
CA ALA A 348 5.36 1.28 14.52
C ALA A 348 4.62 0.30 13.61
N GLY A 349 4.26 0.73 12.41
CA GLY A 349 3.58 -0.06 11.41
C GLY A 349 2.53 0.76 10.66
N ASP A 350 2.07 0.24 9.54
CA ASP A 350 1.03 0.87 8.72
C ASP A 350 -0.36 0.91 9.40
N TRP A 351 -0.52 0.15 10.46
CA TRP A 351 -1.72 0.06 11.29
C TRP A 351 -1.77 1.06 12.46
N ILE A 352 -0.68 1.81 12.69
CA ILE A 352 -0.65 2.92 13.67
C ILE A 352 -1.43 4.13 13.12
N ALA A 353 -2.02 4.92 13.99
CA ALA A 353 -2.86 6.08 13.65
C ALA A 353 -2.04 7.24 13.03
N THR A 354 -1.60 7.07 11.79
CA THR A 354 -0.87 8.08 11.02
C THR A 354 -1.78 9.05 10.25
N GLY A 355 -3.09 8.80 10.24
CA GLY A 355 -4.06 9.52 9.41
C GLY A 355 -4.18 9.00 7.96
N LEU A 356 -3.33 8.05 7.55
CA LEU A 356 -3.36 7.41 6.23
C LEU A 356 -3.83 5.95 6.34
N PRO A 357 -4.37 5.35 5.27
CA PRO A 357 -4.63 3.90 5.22
C PRO A 357 -3.33 3.08 5.31
N ALA A 358 -3.46 1.74 5.32
CA ALA A 358 -2.33 0.82 5.36
C ALA A 358 -1.51 0.88 4.05
N THR A 359 -0.52 1.74 4.01
CA THR A 359 0.35 1.99 2.86
C THR A 359 1.83 2.01 3.27
N LEU A 360 2.74 1.92 2.30
CA LEU A 360 4.18 2.14 2.54
C LEU A 360 4.46 3.52 3.14
N GLU A 361 3.77 4.55 2.67
CA GLU A 361 3.89 5.91 3.22
C GLU A 361 3.49 5.95 4.69
N SER A 362 2.37 5.31 5.06
CA SER A 362 1.92 5.20 6.45
C SER A 362 2.93 4.45 7.33
N ALA A 363 3.45 3.31 6.84
CA ALA A 363 4.44 2.52 7.54
C ALA A 363 5.72 3.31 7.83
N VAL A 364 6.26 4.00 6.82
CA VAL A 364 7.48 4.80 6.98
C VAL A 364 7.26 6.00 7.90
N ARG A 365 6.11 6.69 7.78
CA ARG A 365 5.75 7.79 8.73
C ARG A 365 5.70 7.30 10.16
N SER A 366 5.10 6.14 10.41
CA SER A 366 5.04 5.57 11.75
C SER A 366 6.44 5.21 12.28
N GLY A 367 7.32 4.71 11.42
CA GLY A 367 8.71 4.43 11.75
C GLY A 367 9.50 5.69 12.14
N TYR A 368 9.36 6.77 11.38
CA TYR A 368 9.97 8.06 11.73
C TYR A 368 9.45 8.59 13.06
N ARG A 369 8.12 8.52 13.28
CA ARG A 369 7.53 8.95 14.55
C ARG A 369 8.04 8.11 15.73
N ALA A 370 8.11 6.80 15.57
CA ALA A 370 8.64 5.91 16.62
C ALA A 370 10.12 6.20 16.94
N ALA A 371 10.93 6.44 15.92
CA ALA A 371 12.34 6.80 16.10
C ALA A 371 12.51 8.16 16.80
N GLU A 372 11.68 9.14 16.45
CA GLU A 372 11.67 10.46 17.11
C GLU A 372 11.34 10.33 18.61
N LEU A 373 10.27 9.58 18.94
CA LEU A 373 9.85 9.34 20.33
C LEU A 373 10.91 8.60 21.12
N ALA A 374 11.51 7.55 20.57
CA ALA A 374 12.59 6.81 21.19
C ALA A 374 13.80 7.73 21.46
N GLY A 375 14.18 8.55 20.49
CA GLY A 375 15.29 9.50 20.64
C GLY A 375 15.01 10.63 21.65
N GLN A 376 13.75 11.06 21.80
CA GLN A 376 13.36 12.03 22.84
C GLN A 376 13.48 11.43 24.24
N ARG A 377 12.99 10.19 24.42
CA ARG A 377 13.05 9.50 25.73
C ARG A 377 14.48 9.19 26.17
N LEU A 378 15.33 8.76 25.25
CA LEU A 378 16.75 8.53 25.54
C LEU A 378 17.49 9.81 25.96
N ARG A 379 17.15 10.98 25.42
CA ARG A 379 17.74 12.27 25.82
C ARG A 379 17.28 12.77 27.19
N VAL A 380 16.08 12.39 27.62
CA VAL A 380 15.55 12.76 28.96
C VAL A 380 16.14 11.86 30.03
N ALA A 381 16.52 10.62 29.67
CA ALA A 381 17.12 9.66 30.59
C ALA A 381 18.64 9.83 30.74
N ALA A 382 19.30 10.60 29.87
CA ALA A 382 20.73 10.92 29.92
C ALA A 382 21.00 12.25 30.66
#